data_0c7405700025daca42d4cd02c2c7489e
#
_entry.id   0c7405700025daca42d4cd02c2c7489e
#
_cell.length_a   1.000
_cell.length_b   1.000
_cell.length_c   1.000
_cell.angle_alpha   90.00
_cell.angle_beta   90.00
_cell.angle_gamma   90.00
#
_symmetry.space_group_name_H-M   'P 1'
#
loop_
_entity.id
_entity.type
_entity.pdbx_description
1 polymer ?
#
loop_
_entity_poly.entity_id
_entity_poly.type
_entity_poly.pdbx_seq_one_letter_code
_entity_poly.pdbx_strand_id
1 'polypeptide(L)'
;MYTKFNYSPAGSFYNRVINPCLEHGRAIYKKHEEEVHNCLAQYITEDGVINGTALKEHWFSISKKDVFISHSHDDINKVIAFAGWLHDAFGLEAFIDSCSWGYCDDLLNRIDKRYCYKPKTNTYDYDLRNYTTSHVHMMLSTALTEMIYNTECIIFFNTPQSINMASELDKIKKNSKQSTISPWIYHELSMTTMLQVVEPHRLRAVLEHRDHFDFAQSARDERPKIEYDVTKALSEMKTLTDGQLEQWYSEYNKSPDIPPEYALDQLYRLTFSNK
;
A
#
# COMPACT_ATOMS: atom_id res chain seq x y z
N MET A 1 -3.31 2.85 -12.30
CA MET A 1 -4.38 2.31 -11.41
C MET A 1 -5.69 2.24 -12.18
N TYR A 2 -6.42 1.12 -12.11
CA TYR A 2 -7.75 0.99 -12.74
C TYR A 2 -8.87 0.93 -11.70
N THR A 3 -8.73 0.10 -10.67
CA THR A 3 -9.76 -0.05 -9.65
C THR A 3 -9.20 -0.07 -8.24
N LYS A 4 -10.06 0.23 -7.27
CA LYS A 4 -9.73 0.28 -5.85
C LYS A 4 -10.83 -0.35 -5.00
N PHE A 5 -10.44 -1.27 -4.12
CA PHE A 5 -11.33 -2.00 -3.23
C PHE A 5 -11.05 -1.72 -1.76
N ASN A 6 -12.11 -1.63 -0.98
CA ASN A 6 -12.10 -1.62 0.48
C ASN A 6 -12.51 -3.01 0.97
N TYR A 7 -11.58 -3.76 1.56
CA TYR A 7 -11.77 -5.13 2.01
C TYR A 7 -11.57 -5.25 3.53
N SER A 8 -12.57 -5.78 4.22
CA SER A 8 -12.49 -6.09 5.65
C SER A 8 -12.46 -7.60 5.85
N PRO A 9 -11.30 -8.19 6.19
CA PRO A 9 -11.13 -9.63 6.38
C PRO A 9 -11.78 -10.06 7.71
N ALA A 10 -13.02 -10.50 7.67
CA ALA A 10 -13.76 -10.89 8.87
C ALA A 10 -14.53 -12.21 8.72
N GLY A 11 -14.54 -12.79 7.53
CA GLY A 11 -15.39 -13.93 7.21
C GLY A 11 -14.74 -15.30 7.35
N SER A 12 -15.57 -16.32 7.20
CA SER A 12 -15.15 -17.71 7.24
C SER A 12 -14.26 -18.12 6.06
N PHE A 13 -14.44 -17.48 4.91
CA PHE A 13 -13.64 -17.73 3.71
C PHE A 13 -12.18 -17.34 3.95
N TYR A 14 -11.94 -16.14 4.49
CA TYR A 14 -10.59 -15.73 4.84
C TYR A 14 -9.88 -16.75 5.75
N ASN A 15 -10.51 -17.14 6.85
CA ASN A 15 -9.92 -18.04 7.81
C ASN A 15 -9.67 -19.46 7.28
N ARG A 16 -10.56 -19.96 6.41
CA ARG A 16 -10.53 -21.33 5.90
C ARG A 16 -9.65 -21.50 4.67
N VAL A 17 -9.61 -20.50 3.79
CA VAL A 17 -8.97 -20.61 2.46
C VAL A 17 -7.74 -19.72 2.35
N ILE A 18 -7.82 -18.47 2.78
CA ILE A 18 -6.74 -17.50 2.61
C ILE A 18 -5.66 -17.67 3.68
N ASN A 19 -6.04 -17.71 4.94
CA ASN A 19 -5.09 -17.79 6.06
C ASN A 19 -4.12 -18.99 5.99
N PRO A 20 -4.49 -20.19 5.50
CA PRO A 20 -3.56 -21.29 5.27
C PRO A 20 -2.42 -20.99 4.29
N CYS A 21 -2.55 -20.00 3.41
CA CYS A 21 -1.50 -19.60 2.46
C CYS A 21 -0.37 -18.77 3.09
N LEU A 22 -0.39 -18.55 4.42
CA LEU A 22 0.58 -17.70 5.12
C LEU A 22 2.03 -18.13 4.92
N GLU A 23 2.33 -19.41 4.99
CA GLU A 23 3.73 -19.89 4.87
C GLU A 23 4.28 -19.68 3.46
N HIS A 24 3.46 -19.92 2.44
CA HIS A 24 3.85 -19.62 1.06
C HIS A 24 3.99 -18.10 0.84
N GLY A 25 3.03 -17.32 1.32
CA GLY A 25 3.12 -15.86 1.30
C GLY A 25 4.39 -15.33 1.97
N ARG A 26 4.82 -15.92 3.08
CA ARG A 26 6.10 -15.58 3.74
C ARG A 26 7.32 -15.86 2.87
N ALA A 27 7.32 -16.95 2.11
CA ALA A 27 8.42 -17.25 1.20
C ALA A 27 8.53 -16.21 0.08
N ILE A 28 7.39 -15.79 -0.51
CA ILE A 28 7.32 -14.71 -1.51
C ILE A 28 7.77 -13.38 -0.89
N TYR A 29 7.25 -13.04 0.27
CA TYR A 29 7.57 -11.80 0.98
C TYR A 29 9.07 -11.69 1.27
N LYS A 30 9.65 -12.75 1.82
CA LYS A 30 11.08 -12.80 2.13
C LYS A 30 11.97 -12.66 0.89
N LYS A 31 11.56 -13.25 -0.23
CA LYS A 31 12.29 -13.09 -1.50
C LYS A 31 12.32 -11.63 -1.95
N HIS A 32 11.18 -10.94 -1.90
CA HIS A 32 11.13 -9.51 -2.20
C HIS A 32 11.98 -8.68 -1.23
N GLU A 33 11.94 -9.04 0.05
CA GLU A 33 12.77 -8.42 1.09
C GLU A 33 14.27 -8.53 0.77
N GLU A 34 14.76 -9.69 0.42
CA GLU A 34 16.16 -9.93 0.07
C GLU A 34 16.58 -9.20 -1.20
N GLU A 35 15.72 -9.15 -2.22
CA GLU A 35 15.97 -8.42 -3.47
C GLU A 35 16.21 -6.92 -3.21
N VAL A 36 15.44 -6.28 -2.36
CA VAL A 36 15.59 -4.87 -2.02
C VAL A 36 16.83 -4.63 -1.13
N HIS A 37 17.07 -5.48 -0.13
CA HIS A 37 18.19 -5.31 0.82
C HIS A 37 19.57 -5.30 0.18
N ASN A 38 19.78 -6.11 -0.84
CA ASN A 38 21.09 -6.27 -1.49
C ASN A 38 21.53 -5.02 -2.28
N CYS A 39 20.66 -4.06 -2.48
CA CYS A 39 20.88 -2.96 -3.41
C CYS A 39 21.31 -1.64 -2.78
N LEU A 40 21.05 -1.41 -1.50
CA LEU A 40 21.34 -0.14 -0.82
C LEU A 40 22.80 0.29 -0.90
N ALA A 41 23.74 -0.66 -0.80
CA ALA A 41 25.17 -0.36 -0.83
C ALA A 41 25.66 0.13 -2.21
N GLN A 42 24.95 -0.19 -3.28
CA GLN A 42 25.35 0.13 -4.66
C GLN A 42 25.04 1.59 -5.05
N TYR A 43 24.19 2.29 -4.28
CA TYR A 43 23.72 3.64 -4.60
C TYR A 43 24.42 4.74 -3.81
N ILE A 44 25.42 4.38 -2.99
CA ILE A 44 26.27 5.33 -2.30
C ILE A 44 27.60 5.36 -3.02
N THR A 45 27.93 6.49 -3.65
CA THR A 45 29.21 6.69 -4.33
C THR A 45 30.40 6.68 -3.34
N GLU A 46 31.62 6.51 -3.84
CA GLU A 46 32.85 6.59 -3.01
C GLU A 46 32.95 7.91 -2.27
N ASP A 47 32.50 9.01 -2.89
CA ASP A 47 32.43 10.36 -2.29
C ASP A 47 31.29 10.52 -1.29
N GLY A 48 30.47 9.49 -1.08
CA GLY A 48 29.37 9.49 -0.11
C GLY A 48 28.08 10.15 -0.62
N VAL A 49 27.98 10.45 -1.91
CA VAL A 49 26.75 10.96 -2.53
C VAL A 49 25.75 9.81 -2.72
N ILE A 50 24.51 10.01 -2.29
CA ILE A 50 23.43 9.05 -2.48
C ILE A 50 22.69 9.41 -3.77
N ASN A 51 22.68 8.50 -4.75
CA ASN A 51 21.87 8.67 -5.94
C ASN A 51 20.42 8.25 -5.63
N GLY A 52 19.62 9.19 -5.13
CA GLY A 52 18.23 8.96 -4.74
C GLY A 52 17.33 8.52 -5.88
N THR A 53 17.57 9.00 -7.12
CA THR A 53 16.80 8.59 -8.30
C THR A 53 17.06 7.13 -8.64
N ALA A 54 18.32 6.74 -8.75
CA ALA A 54 18.67 5.35 -9.05
C ALA A 54 18.23 4.39 -7.93
N LEU A 55 18.32 4.81 -6.67
CA LEU A 55 17.84 4.06 -5.53
C LEU A 55 16.33 3.84 -5.60
N LYS A 56 15.55 4.90 -5.89
CA LYS A 56 14.10 4.82 -6.09
C LYS A 56 13.75 3.89 -7.25
N GLU A 57 14.35 4.06 -8.40
CA GLU A 57 14.10 3.26 -9.59
C GLU A 57 14.40 1.78 -9.36
N HIS A 58 15.43 1.49 -8.59
CA HIS A 58 15.75 0.11 -8.24
C HIS A 58 14.74 -0.51 -7.27
N TRP A 59 14.39 0.21 -6.21
CA TRP A 59 13.44 -0.30 -5.22
C TRP A 59 12.06 -0.59 -5.79
N PHE A 60 11.66 0.13 -6.81
CA PHE A 60 10.35 0.03 -7.44
C PHE A 60 10.37 -0.43 -8.90
N SER A 61 11.56 -0.67 -9.48
CA SER A 61 11.71 -1.26 -10.81
C SER A 61 11.44 -2.77 -10.81
N ILE A 62 11.38 -3.35 -9.63
CA ILE A 62 11.23 -4.78 -9.46
C ILE A 62 9.80 -5.17 -9.86
N SER A 63 9.67 -5.69 -11.06
CA SER A 63 8.51 -6.32 -11.68
C SER A 63 7.16 -5.57 -11.55
N LYS A 64 6.47 -5.45 -12.66
CA LYS A 64 5.07 -5.02 -12.71
C LYS A 64 4.24 -5.87 -11.74
N LYS A 65 3.61 -5.23 -10.76
CA LYS A 65 2.69 -5.88 -9.82
C LYS A 65 1.26 -5.70 -10.29
N ASP A 66 0.45 -6.72 -10.09
CA ASP A 66 -0.96 -6.74 -10.49
C ASP A 66 -1.84 -6.09 -9.43
N VAL A 67 -1.51 -6.32 -8.16
CA VAL A 67 -2.26 -5.86 -7.00
C VAL A 67 -1.35 -5.10 -6.03
N PHE A 68 -1.78 -3.92 -5.59
CA PHE A 68 -1.16 -3.18 -4.48
C PHE A 68 -2.03 -3.36 -3.22
N ILE A 69 -1.43 -3.77 -2.11
CA ILE A 69 -2.13 -4.00 -0.85
C ILE A 69 -1.68 -2.96 0.17
N SER A 70 -2.58 -1.99 0.46
CA SER A 70 -2.43 -1.00 1.53
C SER A 70 -2.97 -1.56 2.85
N HIS A 71 -2.25 -1.42 3.97
CA HIS A 71 -2.64 -2.03 5.24
C HIS A 71 -1.98 -1.37 6.46
N SER A 72 -2.47 -1.71 7.67
CA SER A 72 -1.73 -1.42 8.90
C SER A 72 -0.61 -2.43 9.11
N HIS A 73 0.53 -1.96 9.65
CA HIS A 73 1.65 -2.84 10.00
C HIS A 73 1.24 -4.02 10.91
N ASP A 74 0.30 -3.80 11.80
CA ASP A 74 -0.22 -4.85 12.70
C ASP A 74 -0.97 -5.97 11.98
N ASP A 75 -1.39 -5.75 10.73
CA ASP A 75 -2.08 -6.74 9.90
C ASP A 75 -1.15 -7.51 8.94
N ILE A 76 0.16 -7.32 9.03
CA ILE A 76 1.14 -7.85 8.07
C ILE A 76 0.98 -9.36 7.80
N ASN A 77 0.75 -10.19 8.82
CA ASN A 77 0.57 -11.63 8.61
C ASN A 77 -0.70 -11.96 7.81
N LYS A 78 -1.76 -11.18 8.00
CA LYS A 78 -3.00 -11.34 7.22
C LYS A 78 -2.78 -10.98 5.76
N VAL A 79 -2.06 -9.91 5.53
CA VAL A 79 -1.75 -9.42 4.18
C VAL A 79 -0.80 -10.35 3.44
N ILE A 80 0.20 -10.88 4.13
CA ILE A 80 1.10 -11.91 3.57
C ILE A 80 0.32 -13.17 3.18
N ALA A 81 -0.62 -13.64 4.01
CA ALA A 81 -1.48 -14.78 3.67
C ALA A 81 -2.35 -14.47 2.45
N PHE A 82 -2.90 -13.25 2.36
CA PHE A 82 -3.72 -12.83 1.24
C PHE A 82 -2.91 -12.74 -0.07
N ALA A 83 -1.70 -12.20 -0.02
CA ALA A 83 -0.80 -12.16 -1.17
C ALA A 83 -0.38 -13.57 -1.62
N GLY A 84 -0.09 -14.47 -0.68
CA GLY A 84 0.17 -15.88 -0.98
C GLY A 84 -1.02 -16.55 -1.66
N TRP A 85 -2.24 -16.29 -1.18
CA TRP A 85 -3.46 -16.80 -1.81
C TRP A 85 -3.69 -16.24 -3.22
N LEU A 86 -3.46 -14.95 -3.45
CA LEU A 86 -3.56 -14.34 -4.77
C LEU A 86 -2.60 -15.01 -5.77
N HIS A 87 -1.40 -15.28 -5.32
CA HIS A 87 -0.40 -15.97 -6.14
C HIS A 87 -0.82 -17.43 -6.42
N ASP A 88 -1.19 -18.20 -5.39
CA ASP A 88 -1.53 -19.61 -5.51
C ASP A 88 -2.81 -19.86 -6.33
N ALA A 89 -3.81 -19.01 -6.13
CA ALA A 89 -5.11 -19.17 -6.74
C ALA A 89 -5.17 -18.64 -8.18
N PHE A 90 -4.44 -17.57 -8.49
CA PHE A 90 -4.61 -16.81 -9.73
C PHE A 90 -3.29 -16.50 -10.46
N GLY A 91 -2.13 -16.79 -9.87
CA GLY A 91 -0.84 -16.37 -10.38
C GLY A 91 -0.59 -14.85 -10.31
N LEU A 92 -1.38 -14.12 -9.51
CA LEU A 92 -1.27 -12.67 -9.39
C LEU A 92 -0.14 -12.26 -8.45
N GLU A 93 0.66 -11.30 -8.88
CA GLU A 93 1.75 -10.72 -8.10
C GLU A 93 1.24 -9.52 -7.28
N ALA A 94 1.31 -9.63 -5.95
CA ALA A 94 0.94 -8.55 -5.05
C ALA A 94 2.16 -7.77 -4.55
N PHE A 95 2.04 -6.44 -4.50
CA PHE A 95 2.94 -5.57 -3.76
C PHE A 95 2.36 -5.29 -2.38
N ILE A 96 3.15 -5.52 -1.35
CA ILE A 96 2.81 -5.25 0.05
C ILE A 96 3.63 -4.04 0.48
N ASP A 97 2.99 -2.93 0.82
CA ASP A 97 3.64 -1.65 1.13
C ASP A 97 4.64 -1.73 2.28
N SER A 98 4.36 -2.53 3.31
CA SER A 98 5.26 -2.73 4.45
C SER A 98 6.63 -3.33 4.09
N CYS A 99 6.78 -3.97 2.92
CA CYS A 99 8.11 -4.33 2.41
C CYS A 99 9.00 -3.09 2.26
N SER A 100 8.42 -1.94 1.91
CA SER A 100 9.15 -0.70 1.69
C SER A 100 9.47 0.07 2.98
N TRP A 101 8.70 -0.14 4.06
CA TRP A 101 8.83 0.60 5.32
C TRP A 101 10.05 0.20 6.13
N GLY A 102 10.28 -1.09 6.32
CA GLY A 102 11.47 -1.58 7.02
C GLY A 102 12.76 -1.07 6.39
N TYR A 103 12.72 -0.85 5.07
CA TYR A 103 13.86 -0.30 4.32
C TYR A 103 14.03 1.19 4.52
N CYS A 104 12.95 1.96 4.61
CA CYS A 104 13.01 3.38 4.90
C CYS A 104 13.71 3.62 6.23
N ASP A 105 13.31 2.89 7.26
CA ASP A 105 13.92 2.98 8.59
C ASP A 105 15.38 2.53 8.59
N ASP A 106 15.70 1.45 7.87
CA ASP A 106 17.08 0.95 7.75
C ASP A 106 17.97 1.92 6.96
N LEU A 107 17.45 2.51 5.88
CA LEU A 107 18.14 3.55 5.13
C LEU A 107 18.40 4.78 5.99
N LEU A 108 17.38 5.27 6.70
CA LEU A 108 17.52 6.39 7.64
C LEU A 108 18.55 6.08 8.71
N ASN A 109 18.50 4.90 9.32
CA ASN A 109 19.48 4.49 10.33
C ASN A 109 20.92 4.47 9.78
N ARG A 110 21.13 4.02 8.56
CA ARG A 110 22.47 4.01 7.90
C ARG A 110 22.95 5.41 7.60
N ILE A 111 22.08 6.25 7.03
CA ILE A 111 22.39 7.66 6.72
C ILE A 111 22.68 8.42 8.02
N ASP A 112 21.84 8.27 9.04
CA ASP A 112 22.00 8.95 10.33
C ASP A 112 23.29 8.57 11.02
N LYS A 113 23.65 7.27 11.05
CA LYS A 113 24.90 6.80 11.62
C LYS A 113 26.12 7.35 10.89
N ARG A 114 26.04 7.51 9.57
CA ARG A 114 27.17 7.96 8.74
C ARG A 114 27.34 9.48 8.76
N TYR A 115 26.24 10.24 8.71
CA TYR A 115 26.28 11.68 8.46
C TYR A 115 25.81 12.54 9.64
N CYS A 116 24.90 12.03 10.47
CA CYS A 116 24.27 12.81 11.53
C CYS A 116 24.87 12.51 12.93
N TYR A 117 25.58 11.41 13.10
CA TYR A 117 26.12 11.00 14.39
C TYR A 117 27.30 11.84 14.82
N LYS A 118 27.29 12.36 16.06
CA LYS A 118 28.33 13.13 16.72
C LYS A 118 29.04 12.28 17.77
N PRO A 119 30.22 11.66 17.50
CA PRO A 119 30.88 10.74 18.42
C PRO A 119 31.27 11.38 19.76
N LYS A 120 31.62 12.68 19.75
CA LYS A 120 32.07 13.41 20.97
C LYS A 120 30.97 13.55 22.03
N THR A 121 29.72 13.63 21.63
CA THR A 121 28.59 13.84 22.53
C THR A 121 27.67 12.61 22.60
N ASN A 122 27.94 11.57 21.79
CA ASN A 122 27.12 10.40 21.66
C ASN A 122 25.65 10.76 21.30
N THR A 123 25.48 11.74 20.42
CA THR A 123 24.17 12.26 19.98
C THR A 123 24.11 12.36 18.46
N TYR A 124 22.93 12.67 17.93
CA TYR A 124 22.74 12.97 16.53
C TYR A 124 22.50 14.46 16.31
N ASP A 125 22.96 14.98 15.17
CA ASP A 125 22.66 16.34 14.73
C ASP A 125 21.20 16.45 14.34
N TYR A 126 20.46 17.34 14.99
CA TYR A 126 19.02 17.50 14.76
C TYR A 126 18.69 18.01 13.35
N ASP A 127 19.43 19.02 12.89
CA ASP A 127 19.15 19.65 11.60
C ASP A 127 19.50 18.70 10.43
N LEU A 128 20.62 18.00 10.52
CA LEU A 128 20.99 16.98 9.55
C LEU A 128 20.00 15.82 9.52
N ARG A 129 19.51 15.36 10.67
CA ARG A 129 18.47 14.32 10.71
C ARG A 129 17.16 14.78 10.09
N ASN A 130 16.72 16.01 10.33
CA ASN A 130 15.53 16.54 9.68
C ASN A 130 15.70 16.60 8.16
N TYR A 131 16.89 17.01 7.70
CA TYR A 131 17.22 17.05 6.28
C TYR A 131 17.18 15.65 5.66
N THR A 132 17.91 14.67 6.21
CA THR A 132 17.96 13.30 5.69
C THR A 132 16.59 12.61 5.74
N THR A 133 15.84 12.78 6.83
CA THR A 133 14.50 12.26 7.01
C THR A 133 13.55 12.79 5.92
N SER A 134 13.59 14.11 5.66
CA SER A 134 12.76 14.71 4.61
C SER A 134 13.05 14.12 3.22
N HIS A 135 14.32 13.95 2.88
CA HIS A 135 14.72 13.36 1.59
C HIS A 135 14.24 11.90 1.44
N VAL A 136 14.47 11.07 2.47
CA VAL A 136 14.08 9.66 2.41
C VAL A 136 12.56 9.50 2.35
N HIS A 137 11.82 10.27 3.15
CA HIS A 137 10.34 10.21 3.12
C HIS A 137 9.76 10.70 1.79
N MET A 138 10.30 11.78 1.21
CA MET A 138 9.85 12.26 -0.11
C MET A 138 10.15 11.26 -1.22
N MET A 139 11.32 10.64 -1.19
CA MET A 139 11.70 9.59 -2.13
C MET A 139 10.73 8.41 -2.04
N LEU A 140 10.43 7.94 -0.83
CA LEU A 140 9.50 6.84 -0.61
C LEU A 140 8.07 7.20 -1.03
N SER A 141 7.57 8.39 -0.65
CA SER A 141 6.23 8.86 -1.05
C SER A 141 6.08 8.90 -2.58
N THR A 142 7.12 9.40 -3.28
CA THR A 142 7.13 9.44 -4.75
C THR A 142 7.07 8.03 -5.33
N ALA A 143 7.86 7.13 -4.79
CA ALA A 143 7.94 5.75 -5.25
C ALA A 143 6.62 5.00 -5.02
N LEU A 144 5.99 5.15 -3.85
CA LEU A 144 4.67 4.58 -3.57
C LEU A 144 3.60 5.13 -4.51
N THR A 145 3.64 6.45 -4.79
CA THR A 145 2.73 7.07 -5.76
C THR A 145 2.88 6.44 -7.15
N GLU A 146 4.12 6.26 -7.63
CA GLU A 146 4.41 5.60 -8.91
C GLU A 146 3.95 4.14 -8.91
N MET A 147 4.14 3.42 -7.80
CA MET A 147 3.68 2.04 -7.67
C MET A 147 2.15 1.96 -7.74
N ILE A 148 1.43 2.79 -6.98
CA ILE A 148 -0.04 2.88 -7.01
C ILE A 148 -0.52 3.22 -8.44
N TYR A 149 0.14 4.17 -9.11
CA TYR A 149 -0.22 4.57 -10.48
C TYR A 149 -0.07 3.42 -11.48
N ASN A 150 1.03 2.66 -11.39
CA ASN A 150 1.37 1.59 -12.32
C ASN A 150 0.67 0.25 -12.01
N THR A 151 0.16 0.07 -10.80
CA THR A 151 -0.57 -1.13 -10.41
C THR A 151 -2.03 -1.03 -10.84
N GLU A 152 -2.58 -2.10 -11.36
CA GLU A 152 -3.94 -2.12 -11.90
C GLU A 152 -5.02 -2.11 -10.81
N CYS A 153 -4.85 -2.95 -9.78
CA CYS A 153 -5.82 -3.14 -8.71
C CYS A 153 -5.23 -2.75 -7.35
N ILE A 154 -5.94 -1.88 -6.63
CA ILE A 154 -5.58 -1.50 -5.26
C ILE A 154 -6.56 -2.16 -4.29
N ILE A 155 -6.06 -2.84 -3.26
CA ILE A 155 -6.87 -3.40 -2.18
C ILE A 155 -6.42 -2.80 -0.86
N PHE A 156 -7.31 -2.07 -0.21
CA PHE A 156 -7.10 -1.56 1.14
C PHE A 156 -7.67 -2.54 2.16
N PHE A 157 -6.81 -3.03 3.05
CA PHE A 157 -7.19 -3.87 4.19
C PHE A 157 -7.74 -2.99 5.32
N ASN A 158 -9.07 -2.88 5.37
CA ASN A 158 -9.78 -2.09 6.34
C ASN A 158 -10.03 -2.91 7.62
N THR A 159 -9.22 -2.64 8.62
CA THR A 159 -9.30 -3.28 9.94
C THR A 159 -9.34 -2.21 11.04
N PRO A 160 -9.69 -2.57 12.28
CA PRO A 160 -9.58 -1.65 13.42
C PRO A 160 -8.16 -1.10 13.67
N GLN A 161 -7.13 -1.75 13.14
CA GLN A 161 -5.74 -1.30 13.23
C GLN A 161 -5.40 -0.23 12.18
N SER A 162 -6.06 -0.27 11.03
CA SER A 162 -5.82 0.69 9.93
C SER A 162 -6.71 1.93 10.03
N ILE A 163 -7.97 1.76 10.48
CA ILE A 163 -8.98 2.82 10.53
C ILE A 163 -9.61 2.92 11.92
N ASN A 164 -9.59 4.10 12.48
CA ASN A 164 -10.32 4.44 13.71
C ASN A 164 -11.79 4.76 13.36
N MET A 165 -12.72 3.93 13.84
CA MET A 165 -14.17 4.09 13.62
C MET A 165 -14.82 5.11 14.58
N ALA A 166 -14.12 5.52 15.62
CA ALA A 166 -14.57 6.52 16.59
C ALA A 166 -13.39 7.39 16.99
N SER A 167 -13.12 8.44 16.22
CA SER A 167 -12.10 9.41 16.61
C SER A 167 -12.62 10.30 17.76
N GLU A 168 -11.70 10.84 18.57
CA GLU A 168 -12.06 11.89 19.55
C GLU A 168 -12.72 13.10 18.86
N LEU A 169 -12.48 13.26 17.54
CA LEU A 169 -13.12 14.27 16.69
C LEU A 169 -14.62 14.00 16.51
N ASP A 170 -15.07 12.75 16.57
CA ASP A 170 -16.50 12.39 16.45
C ASP A 170 -17.31 12.78 17.69
N LYS A 171 -16.65 12.89 18.85
CA LYS A 171 -17.30 13.39 20.08
C LYS A 171 -17.73 14.86 19.95
N ILE A 172 -17.11 15.59 19.04
CA ILE A 172 -17.36 17.03 18.82
C ILE A 172 -18.33 17.28 17.66
N LYS A 173 -18.38 16.39 16.68
CA LYS A 173 -19.24 16.52 15.49
C LYS A 173 -20.03 15.23 15.26
N LYS A 174 -21.34 15.32 15.22
CA LYS A 174 -22.31 14.21 15.06
C LYS A 174 -22.19 13.40 13.72
N ASN A 175 -21.07 13.41 13.05
CA ASN A 175 -20.85 12.66 11.81
C ASN A 175 -19.76 11.62 12.06
N SER A 176 -20.06 10.35 11.85
CA SER A 176 -19.12 9.25 11.93
C SER A 176 -18.03 9.38 10.85
N LYS A 177 -16.91 10.02 11.19
CA LYS A 177 -15.76 10.14 10.30
C LYS A 177 -14.82 8.95 10.48
N GLN A 178 -14.34 8.43 9.38
CA GLN A 178 -13.30 7.42 9.36
C GLN A 178 -11.95 8.12 9.30
N SER A 179 -11.06 7.82 10.26
CA SER A 179 -9.74 8.44 10.34
C SER A 179 -8.63 7.40 10.48
N THR A 180 -7.43 7.78 10.11
CA THR A 180 -6.21 7.01 10.34
C THR A 180 -5.16 7.88 11.02
N ILE A 181 -4.33 7.28 11.88
CA ILE A 181 -3.14 7.93 12.46
C ILE A 181 -1.88 7.63 11.65
N SER A 182 -1.95 6.71 10.68
CA SER A 182 -0.82 6.39 9.81
C SER A 182 -0.70 7.42 8.70
N PRO A 183 0.41 8.18 8.62
CA PRO A 183 0.64 9.14 7.54
C PRO A 183 0.73 8.44 6.17
N TRP A 184 1.07 7.19 6.16
CA TRP A 184 1.25 6.42 4.94
C TRP A 184 -0.08 5.90 4.42
N ILE A 185 -0.90 5.25 5.24
CA ILE A 185 -2.27 4.91 4.87
C ILE A 185 -3.00 6.16 4.35
N TYR A 186 -2.80 7.31 5.01
CA TYR A 186 -3.34 8.57 4.51
C TYR A 186 -2.79 8.94 3.14
N HIS A 187 -1.47 8.85 2.93
CA HIS A 187 -0.84 9.12 1.64
C HIS A 187 -1.39 8.19 0.55
N GLU A 188 -1.39 6.90 0.79
CA GLU A 188 -1.86 5.89 -0.18
C GLU A 188 -3.33 6.09 -0.55
N LEU A 189 -4.21 6.24 0.44
CA LEU A 189 -5.63 6.51 0.21
C LEU A 189 -5.84 7.83 -0.53
N SER A 190 -5.08 8.88 -0.19
CA SER A 190 -5.14 10.16 -0.91
C SER A 190 -4.71 10.01 -2.37
N MET A 191 -3.63 9.29 -2.64
CA MET A 191 -3.18 9.03 -4.02
C MET A 191 -4.24 8.29 -4.83
N THR A 192 -4.97 7.35 -4.24
CA THR A 192 -6.07 6.67 -4.96
C THR A 192 -7.22 7.59 -5.34
N THR A 193 -7.36 8.76 -4.73
CA THR A 193 -8.38 9.77 -5.12
C THR A 193 -7.85 10.78 -6.13
N MET A 194 -6.54 11.01 -6.17
CA MET A 194 -5.90 12.03 -7.00
C MET A 194 -5.43 11.48 -8.35
N LEU A 195 -5.00 10.21 -8.37
CA LEU A 195 -4.45 9.60 -9.57
C LEU A 195 -5.55 9.27 -10.57
N GLN A 196 -5.25 9.53 -11.85
CA GLN A 196 -6.16 9.23 -12.93
C GLN A 196 -6.40 7.72 -13.05
N VAL A 197 -7.66 7.33 -13.19
CA VAL A 197 -8.04 5.96 -13.53
C VAL A 197 -7.60 5.65 -14.96
N VAL A 198 -6.81 4.60 -15.13
CA VAL A 198 -6.32 4.13 -16.44
C VAL A 198 -6.89 2.75 -16.68
N GLU A 199 -7.81 2.67 -17.64
CA GLU A 199 -8.41 1.40 -18.02
C GLU A 199 -7.39 0.50 -18.73
N PRO A 200 -7.27 -0.77 -18.36
CA PRO A 200 -6.45 -1.73 -19.08
C PRO A 200 -6.84 -1.82 -20.55
N HIS A 201 -5.86 -1.91 -21.44
CA HIS A 201 -6.10 -1.97 -22.88
C HIS A 201 -7.10 -3.05 -23.30
N ARG A 202 -7.15 -4.18 -22.58
CA ARG A 202 -8.07 -5.29 -22.80
C ARG A 202 -9.54 -4.99 -22.46
N LEU A 203 -9.81 -3.89 -21.71
CA LEU A 203 -11.17 -3.49 -21.27
C LEU A 203 -11.71 -2.25 -21.98
N ARG A 204 -10.96 -1.58 -22.85
CA ARG A 204 -11.27 -0.27 -23.46
C ARG A 204 -12.51 -0.22 -24.36
N ALA A 205 -13.50 -1.05 -24.16
CA ALA A 205 -14.73 -1.06 -24.95
C ALA A 205 -15.91 -0.23 -24.37
N VAL A 206 -15.81 0.40 -23.18
CA VAL A 206 -16.95 1.13 -22.55
C VAL A 206 -16.48 2.32 -21.68
N LEU A 207 -16.71 3.54 -22.16
CA LEU A 207 -17.01 4.87 -21.58
C LEU A 207 -16.44 5.43 -20.26
N GLU A 208 -16.12 6.75 -20.34
CA GLU A 208 -15.56 7.70 -19.38
C GLU A 208 -16.57 8.32 -18.39
N HIS A 209 -16.10 8.78 -17.19
CA HIS A 209 -16.40 10.10 -16.56
C HIS A 209 -15.59 10.37 -15.27
N ARG A 210 -15.32 11.69 -14.98
CA ARG A 210 -14.42 12.23 -13.94
C ARG A 210 -15.11 13.21 -13.01
N ASP A 211 -14.53 13.41 -11.79
CA ASP A 211 -14.69 14.63 -10.96
C ASP A 211 -13.53 14.87 -9.96
N HIS A 212 -13.26 16.16 -9.63
CA HIS A 212 -12.15 16.70 -8.80
C HIS A 212 -12.63 17.38 -7.53
N PHE A 213 -11.80 17.46 -6.44
CA PHE A 213 -12.02 18.36 -5.28
C PHE A 213 -10.76 18.71 -4.44
N ASP A 214 -10.83 19.83 -3.64
CA ASP A 214 -9.79 20.57 -2.92
C ASP A 214 -9.75 20.37 -1.40
N PHE A 215 -8.66 20.84 -0.71
CA PHE A 215 -8.35 20.64 0.71
C PHE A 215 -8.28 21.92 1.57
N ALA A 216 -8.47 21.76 2.90
CA ALA A 216 -8.21 22.77 3.94
C ALA A 216 -7.64 22.16 5.26
N GLN A 217 -6.88 22.96 6.05
CA GLN A 217 -5.96 22.55 7.12
C GLN A 217 -6.27 23.20 8.48
N SER A 218 -5.91 22.54 9.64
CA SER A 218 -5.77 23.17 10.96
C SER A 218 -5.05 22.30 12.02
N ALA A 219 -4.34 22.87 13.03
CA ALA A 219 -3.32 22.27 13.91
C ALA A 219 -3.46 22.53 15.44
N ARG A 220 -2.76 21.68 16.29
CA ARG A 220 -2.05 21.78 17.60
C ARG A 220 -2.59 20.89 18.75
N ASP A 221 -1.82 20.41 19.76
CA ASP A 221 -0.42 20.09 20.09
C ASP A 221 -0.40 19.18 21.36
N GLU A 222 0.51 18.38 21.58
CA GLU A 222 1.23 17.50 22.52
C GLU A 222 1.60 16.29 21.73
N ARG A 223 2.81 15.74 21.66
CA ARG A 223 3.12 14.83 20.57
C ARG A 223 1.96 14.68 19.61
N PRO A 224 1.86 15.46 18.58
CA PRO A 224 0.59 15.69 17.97
C PRO A 224 0.05 14.34 17.48
N LYS A 225 -1.02 13.85 18.08
CA LYS A 225 -1.75 12.72 17.54
C LYS A 225 -2.39 13.27 16.28
N ILE A 226 -1.67 13.16 15.17
CA ILE A 226 -2.15 13.61 13.87
C ILE A 226 -3.12 12.55 13.39
N GLU A 227 -4.39 12.90 13.28
CA GLU A 227 -5.42 12.07 12.67
C GLU A 227 -5.79 12.65 11.31
N TYR A 228 -5.88 11.77 10.33
CA TYR A 228 -6.25 12.11 8.96
C TYR A 228 -7.65 11.60 8.64
N ASP A 229 -8.53 12.49 8.17
CA ASP A 229 -9.86 12.12 7.67
C ASP A 229 -9.71 11.42 6.31
N VAL A 230 -10.09 10.16 6.26
CA VAL A 230 -10.03 9.32 5.05
C VAL A 230 -11.41 8.88 4.56
N THR A 231 -12.47 9.46 5.13
CA THR A 231 -13.87 9.12 4.83
C THR A 231 -14.17 9.21 3.35
N LYS A 232 -13.71 10.29 2.68
CA LYS A 232 -13.90 10.48 1.23
C LYS A 232 -13.22 9.37 0.44
N ALA A 233 -11.93 9.13 0.71
CA ALA A 233 -11.17 8.12 -0.03
C ALA A 233 -11.80 6.73 0.09
N LEU A 234 -12.24 6.35 1.28
CA LEU A 234 -12.91 5.07 1.53
C LEU A 234 -14.30 5.00 0.87
N SER A 235 -15.04 6.11 0.83
CA SER A 235 -16.36 6.15 0.17
C SER A 235 -16.28 5.97 -1.36
N GLU A 236 -15.15 6.30 -1.97
CA GLU A 236 -14.90 6.11 -3.39
C GLU A 236 -14.39 4.70 -3.74
N MET A 237 -14.02 3.89 -2.74
CA MET A 237 -13.60 2.51 -2.92
C MET A 237 -14.81 1.58 -3.01
N LYS A 238 -14.71 0.56 -3.87
CA LYS A 238 -15.72 -0.49 -3.93
C LYS A 238 -15.53 -1.44 -2.76
N THR A 239 -16.61 -1.78 -2.07
CA THR A 239 -16.57 -2.82 -1.04
C THR A 239 -16.27 -4.16 -1.68
N LEU A 240 -15.30 -4.88 -1.13
CA LEU A 240 -14.97 -6.25 -1.48
C LEU A 240 -15.31 -7.13 -0.27
N THR A 241 -16.09 -8.19 -0.50
CA THR A 241 -16.58 -9.08 0.56
C THR A 241 -15.99 -10.48 0.42
N ASP A 242 -15.94 -11.22 1.52
CA ASP A 242 -15.55 -12.65 1.52
C ASP A 242 -16.38 -13.48 0.53
N GLY A 243 -17.68 -13.21 0.41
CA GLY A 243 -18.55 -13.90 -0.55
C GLY A 243 -18.15 -13.64 -2.00
N GLN A 244 -17.75 -12.41 -2.34
CA GLN A 244 -17.24 -12.08 -3.68
C GLN A 244 -15.88 -12.74 -3.94
N LEU A 245 -15.00 -12.80 -2.94
CA LEU A 245 -13.73 -13.52 -3.06
C LEU A 245 -13.93 -15.04 -3.24
N GLU A 246 -14.86 -15.63 -2.51
CA GLU A 246 -15.23 -17.06 -2.64
C GLU A 246 -15.82 -17.35 -4.01
N GLN A 247 -16.71 -16.48 -4.51
CA GLN A 247 -17.29 -16.59 -5.85
C GLN A 247 -16.21 -16.44 -6.93
N TRP A 248 -15.34 -15.44 -6.83
CA TRP A 248 -14.23 -15.24 -7.75
C TRP A 248 -13.32 -16.46 -7.82
N TYR A 249 -12.91 -16.98 -6.68
CA TYR A 249 -12.09 -18.19 -6.58
C TYR A 249 -12.78 -19.39 -7.22
N SER A 250 -14.07 -19.60 -6.93
CA SER A 250 -14.84 -20.69 -7.50
C SER A 250 -15.02 -20.58 -9.00
N GLU A 251 -15.23 -19.39 -9.54
CA GLU A 251 -15.40 -19.16 -10.98
C GLU A 251 -14.10 -19.33 -11.75
N TYR A 252 -12.99 -18.80 -11.21
CA TYR A 252 -11.67 -18.92 -11.84
C TYR A 252 -11.24 -20.39 -11.93
N ASN A 253 -11.44 -21.17 -10.88
CA ASN A 253 -11.07 -22.59 -10.86
C ASN A 253 -11.87 -23.46 -11.86
N LYS A 254 -12.96 -22.99 -12.43
CA LYS A 254 -13.69 -23.68 -13.50
C LYS A 254 -13.01 -23.55 -14.87
N SER A 255 -12.04 -22.64 -15.00
CA SER A 255 -11.34 -22.34 -16.26
C SER A 255 -9.85 -22.07 -15.99
N PRO A 256 -9.07 -23.09 -15.59
CA PRO A 256 -7.70 -22.91 -15.11
C PRO A 256 -6.68 -22.45 -16.18
N ASP A 257 -7.04 -22.48 -17.46
CA ASP A 257 -6.17 -22.07 -18.56
C ASP A 257 -6.22 -20.55 -18.88
N ILE A 258 -6.90 -19.78 -18.03
CA ILE A 258 -7.01 -18.32 -18.21
C ILE A 258 -5.74 -17.65 -17.69
N PRO A 259 -5.07 -16.77 -18.48
CA PRO A 259 -3.92 -16.00 -18.01
C PRO A 259 -4.25 -15.14 -16.76
N PRO A 260 -3.27 -14.93 -15.85
CA PRO A 260 -3.49 -14.23 -14.57
C PRO A 260 -4.16 -12.86 -14.69
N GLU A 261 -3.82 -12.07 -15.72
CA GLU A 261 -4.41 -10.75 -15.94
C GLU A 261 -5.94 -10.80 -16.14
N TYR A 262 -6.48 -11.88 -16.69
CA TYR A 262 -7.93 -12.06 -16.84
C TYR A 262 -8.62 -12.49 -15.54
N ALA A 263 -7.88 -12.93 -14.52
CA ALA A 263 -8.45 -13.15 -13.20
C ALA A 263 -9.01 -11.86 -12.62
N LEU A 264 -8.30 -10.73 -12.79
CA LEU A 264 -8.81 -9.42 -12.37
C LEU A 264 -10.06 -9.01 -13.14
N ASP A 265 -10.16 -9.32 -14.42
CA ASP A 265 -11.37 -9.03 -15.21
C ASP A 265 -12.61 -9.78 -14.68
N GLN A 266 -12.43 -11.01 -14.20
CA GLN A 266 -13.52 -11.74 -13.53
C GLN A 266 -13.92 -11.06 -12.23
N LEU A 267 -12.96 -10.64 -11.40
CA LEU A 267 -13.24 -9.88 -10.18
C LEU A 267 -14.01 -8.59 -10.49
N TYR A 268 -13.62 -7.88 -11.55
CA TYR A 268 -14.29 -6.64 -11.97
C TYR A 268 -15.74 -6.90 -12.41
N ARG A 269 -15.99 -7.93 -13.20
CA ARG A 269 -17.35 -8.32 -13.59
C ARG A 269 -18.24 -8.60 -12.39
N LEU A 270 -17.75 -9.37 -11.41
CA LEU A 270 -18.47 -9.69 -10.18
C LEU A 270 -18.79 -8.46 -9.33
N THR A 271 -17.89 -7.47 -9.32
CA THR A 271 -18.02 -6.30 -8.45
C THR A 271 -18.64 -5.08 -9.14
N PHE A 272 -18.69 -5.04 -10.48
CA PHE A 272 -19.26 -3.93 -11.27
C PHE A 272 -20.68 -4.21 -11.78
N SER A 273 -21.10 -5.46 -11.85
CA SER A 273 -22.43 -5.86 -12.37
C SER A 273 -23.58 -5.64 -11.39
N ASN A 274 -23.32 -5.18 -10.16
CA ASN A 274 -24.34 -4.88 -9.15
C ASN A 274 -24.74 -3.39 -9.14
N LYS A 275 -24.99 -2.82 -10.35
CA LYS A 275 -25.67 -1.52 -10.50
C LYS A 275 -27.02 -1.68 -11.18
#